data_ddb527f7db14757ffcc7f28cc880a3f5
#
_entry.id   ddb527f7db14757ffcc7f28cc880a3f5
#
_cell.length_a   1.000
_cell.length_b   1.000
_cell.length_c   1.000
_cell.angle_alpha   90.00
_cell.angle_beta   90.00
_cell.angle_gamma   90.00
#
_symmetry.space_group_name_H-M   'P 1'
#
loop_
_entity.id
_entity.type
_entity.pdbx_description
1 polymer ?
#
loop_
_entity_poly.entity_id
_entity_poly.type
_entity_poly.pdbx_seq_one_letter_code
_entity_poly.pdbx_strand_id
1 'polypeptide(L)'
;LLFGFVIAHMLEDTKNKVWYLILIFAVAVLAPVLFSYFFYQEPHYDILGKAAIGAAVTDLVAAFVYPFLTKQKEAEIDNFLTDITEEDYGLLRELKKFSRQEYRHALRVSGIAEKCAYIVGADAAVCKAAGLYYRIGILDGDPMVENGVARAQNHCFPEKVTEILSEYYGIEKMPSTIESAIVQIVDGMIKKLEALEKTSKIAGGWNKEMVIYQTLNEFSAQGLYDQSGLSMNMFLKIREYLVKEEALLL
;
A
#
# COMPACT_ATOMS: atom_id res chain seq x y z
N LEU A 1 -20.51 -20.68 -9.26
CA LEU A 1 -19.80 -19.42 -9.60
C LEU A 1 -19.87 -18.39 -8.47
N LEU A 2 -21.06 -18.10 -7.89
CA LEU A 2 -21.21 -17.16 -6.75
C LEU A 2 -20.45 -17.63 -5.49
N PHE A 3 -20.47 -18.93 -5.18
CA PHE A 3 -19.75 -19.50 -4.04
C PHE A 3 -18.21 -19.38 -4.20
N GLY A 4 -17.70 -19.58 -5.41
CA GLY A 4 -16.26 -19.43 -5.71
C GLY A 4 -15.78 -17.98 -5.58
N PHE A 5 -16.63 -17.00 -5.91
CA PHE A 5 -16.32 -15.57 -5.77
C PHE A 5 -16.28 -15.14 -4.30
N VAL A 6 -17.22 -15.62 -3.49
CA VAL A 6 -17.24 -15.37 -2.03
C VAL A 6 -16.01 -15.98 -1.36
N ILE A 7 -15.62 -17.19 -1.76
CA ILE A 7 -14.41 -17.87 -1.25
C ILE A 7 -13.17 -17.11 -1.62
N ALA A 8 -13.03 -16.63 -2.86
CA ALA A 8 -11.87 -15.86 -3.30
C ALA A 8 -11.73 -14.54 -2.52
N HIS A 9 -12.83 -13.84 -2.29
CA HIS A 9 -12.84 -12.59 -1.52
C HIS A 9 -12.55 -12.80 -0.03
N MET A 10 -13.05 -13.87 0.57
CA MET A 10 -12.77 -14.23 1.97
C MET A 10 -11.33 -14.71 2.20
N LEU A 11 -10.65 -15.24 1.17
CA LEU A 11 -9.27 -15.69 1.24
C LEU A 11 -8.24 -14.55 1.08
N GLU A 12 -8.67 -13.35 0.74
CA GLU A 12 -7.82 -12.15 0.65
C GLU A 12 -7.30 -11.68 2.04
N ASP A 13 -8.02 -11.97 3.12
CA ASP A 13 -7.59 -11.67 4.49
C ASP A 13 -6.63 -12.76 5.02
N THR A 14 -5.34 -12.45 5.03
CA THR A 14 -4.25 -13.40 5.32
C THR A 14 -4.24 -13.94 6.75
N LYS A 15 -4.83 -13.25 7.73
CA LYS A 15 -4.78 -13.65 9.15
C LYS A 15 -5.71 -14.81 9.50
N ASN A 16 -6.76 -15.05 8.71
CA ASN A 16 -7.83 -16.00 9.02
C ASN A 16 -7.98 -17.15 8.03
N LYS A 17 -7.00 -17.37 7.12
CA LYS A 17 -7.09 -18.41 6.06
C LYS A 17 -7.48 -19.80 6.55
N VAL A 18 -6.93 -20.24 7.67
CA VAL A 18 -7.21 -21.56 8.24
C VAL A 18 -8.67 -21.66 8.70
N TRP A 19 -9.20 -20.60 9.34
CA TRP A 19 -10.59 -20.56 9.79
C TRP A 19 -11.57 -20.55 8.63
N TYR A 20 -11.24 -19.87 7.52
CA TYR A 20 -12.09 -19.90 6.32
C TYR A 20 -12.12 -21.26 5.66
N LEU A 21 -11.00 -21.98 5.57
CA LEU A 21 -10.97 -23.35 5.06
C LEU A 21 -11.82 -24.30 5.94
N ILE A 22 -11.71 -24.18 7.27
CA ILE A 22 -12.54 -24.95 8.21
C ILE A 22 -14.02 -24.63 8.02
N LEU A 23 -14.38 -23.36 7.85
CA LEU A 23 -15.77 -22.93 7.64
C LEU A 23 -16.33 -23.44 6.31
N ILE A 24 -15.56 -23.39 5.24
CA ILE A 24 -15.93 -23.89 3.91
C ILE A 24 -16.15 -25.41 3.99
N PHE A 25 -15.23 -26.14 4.62
CA PHE A 25 -15.36 -27.56 4.86
C PHE A 25 -16.64 -27.89 5.64
N ALA A 26 -16.87 -27.19 6.74
CA ALA A 26 -18.06 -27.39 7.57
C ALA A 26 -19.36 -27.16 6.78
N VAL A 27 -19.43 -26.08 6.00
CA VAL A 27 -20.60 -25.76 5.16
C VAL A 27 -20.80 -26.83 4.07
N ALA A 28 -19.70 -27.22 3.40
CA ALA A 28 -19.77 -28.24 2.33
C ALA A 28 -20.23 -29.61 2.82
N VAL A 29 -19.95 -29.96 4.08
CA VAL A 29 -20.43 -31.21 4.72
C VAL A 29 -21.85 -31.09 5.26
N LEU A 30 -22.13 -29.96 5.96
CA LEU A 30 -23.44 -29.80 6.64
C LEU A 30 -24.57 -29.49 5.69
N ALA A 31 -24.36 -28.73 4.62
CA ALA A 31 -25.41 -28.32 3.71
C ALA A 31 -26.10 -29.52 3.01
N PRO A 32 -25.39 -30.52 2.46
CA PRO A 32 -26.02 -31.74 1.88
C PRO A 32 -26.75 -32.59 2.91
N VAL A 33 -26.24 -32.64 4.15
CA VAL A 33 -26.85 -33.39 5.24
C VAL A 33 -28.18 -32.75 5.66
N LEU A 34 -28.19 -31.46 5.85
CA LEU A 34 -29.41 -30.71 6.17
C LEU A 34 -30.43 -30.79 5.05
N PHE A 35 -29.98 -30.70 3.79
CA PHE A 35 -30.83 -30.87 2.63
C PHE A 35 -31.45 -32.27 2.59
N SER A 36 -30.67 -33.32 2.83
CA SER A 36 -31.15 -34.72 2.89
C SER A 36 -32.17 -34.90 4.00
N TYR A 37 -31.92 -34.37 5.19
CA TYR A 37 -32.87 -34.46 6.31
C TYR A 37 -34.17 -33.73 6.02
N PHE A 38 -34.14 -32.55 5.40
CA PHE A 38 -35.35 -31.78 5.08
C PHE A 38 -36.22 -32.42 4.01
N PHE A 39 -35.60 -33.03 2.98
CA PHE A 39 -36.33 -33.59 1.84
C PHE A 39 -36.73 -35.07 2.01
N TYR A 40 -35.90 -35.86 2.70
CA TYR A 40 -36.10 -37.30 2.81
C TYR A 40 -36.55 -37.74 4.21
N GLN A 41 -36.58 -36.85 5.18
CA GLN A 41 -36.97 -37.08 6.59
C GLN A 41 -36.20 -38.21 7.30
N GLU A 42 -35.14 -38.74 6.67
CA GLU A 42 -34.25 -39.75 7.25
C GLU A 42 -32.80 -39.38 7.04
N PRO A 43 -31.91 -39.57 8.03
CA PRO A 43 -30.49 -39.29 7.88
C PRO A 43 -29.82 -40.38 7.02
N HIS A 44 -29.44 -40.03 5.80
CA HIS A 44 -28.68 -40.90 4.91
C HIS A 44 -27.19 -40.75 5.17
N TYR A 45 -26.58 -41.63 5.96
CA TYR A 45 -25.17 -41.62 6.32
C TYR A 45 -24.22 -41.75 5.10
N ASP A 46 -24.67 -42.39 4.03
CA ASP A 46 -23.93 -42.47 2.77
C ASP A 46 -23.71 -41.13 2.12
N ILE A 47 -24.65 -40.19 2.29
CA ILE A 47 -24.51 -38.80 1.78
C ILE A 47 -23.47 -38.05 2.58
N LEU A 48 -23.39 -38.27 3.90
CA LEU A 48 -22.37 -37.66 4.75
C LEU A 48 -20.95 -38.06 4.31
N GLY A 49 -20.72 -39.35 4.06
CA GLY A 49 -19.42 -39.85 3.60
C GLY A 49 -19.01 -39.26 2.25
N LYS A 50 -19.92 -39.23 1.29
CA LYS A 50 -19.68 -38.65 -0.05
C LYS A 50 -19.47 -37.15 0.02
N ALA A 51 -20.23 -36.43 0.84
CA ALA A 51 -20.07 -34.99 1.05
C ALA A 51 -18.72 -34.66 1.71
N ALA A 52 -18.29 -35.42 2.71
CA ALA A 52 -17.01 -35.23 3.38
C ALA A 52 -15.83 -35.46 2.41
N ILE A 53 -15.89 -36.52 1.59
CA ILE A 53 -14.85 -36.79 0.56
C ILE A 53 -14.84 -35.64 -0.48
N GLY A 54 -16.00 -35.20 -0.96
CA GLY A 54 -16.11 -34.10 -1.91
C GLY A 54 -15.55 -32.78 -1.34
N ALA A 55 -15.88 -32.49 -0.08
CA ALA A 55 -15.34 -31.31 0.61
C ALA A 55 -13.82 -31.37 0.78
N ALA A 56 -13.28 -32.54 1.19
CA ALA A 56 -11.84 -32.73 1.34
C ALA A 56 -11.07 -32.57 0.02
N VAL A 57 -11.62 -33.07 -1.09
CA VAL A 57 -11.05 -32.90 -2.42
C VAL A 57 -11.08 -31.44 -2.84
N THR A 58 -12.18 -30.72 -2.59
CA THR A 58 -12.32 -29.31 -2.92
C THR A 58 -11.32 -28.44 -2.14
N ASP A 59 -11.17 -28.70 -0.85
CA ASP A 59 -10.21 -27.99 0.00
C ASP A 59 -8.76 -28.27 -0.41
N LEU A 60 -8.45 -29.50 -0.79
CA LEU A 60 -7.14 -29.87 -1.27
C LEU A 60 -6.79 -29.16 -2.60
N VAL A 61 -7.74 -29.11 -3.53
CA VAL A 61 -7.58 -28.35 -4.79
C VAL A 61 -7.43 -26.85 -4.49
N ALA A 62 -8.24 -26.28 -3.62
CA ALA A 62 -8.15 -24.89 -3.23
C ALA A 62 -6.78 -24.56 -2.59
N ALA A 63 -6.28 -25.43 -1.70
CA ALA A 63 -4.99 -25.26 -1.05
C ALA A 63 -3.80 -25.27 -2.04
N PHE A 64 -3.92 -26.01 -3.14
CA PHE A 64 -2.88 -26.03 -4.20
C PHE A 64 -3.02 -24.89 -5.20
N VAL A 65 -4.23 -24.56 -5.62
CA VAL A 65 -4.48 -23.56 -6.68
C VAL A 65 -4.33 -22.12 -6.13
N TYR A 66 -4.78 -21.88 -4.90
CA TYR A 66 -4.77 -20.55 -4.30
C TYR A 66 -3.38 -19.91 -4.21
N PRO A 67 -2.32 -20.57 -3.66
CA PRO A 67 -1.00 -19.96 -3.60
C PRO A 67 -0.39 -19.70 -4.99
N PHE A 68 -0.80 -20.47 -6.00
CA PHE A 68 -0.36 -20.23 -7.38
C PHE A 68 -1.00 -18.94 -7.95
N LEU A 69 -2.32 -18.76 -7.75
CA LEU A 69 -3.04 -17.58 -8.21
C LEU A 69 -2.59 -16.31 -7.47
N THR A 70 -2.35 -16.37 -6.17
CA THR A 70 -1.87 -15.22 -5.39
C THR A 70 -0.47 -14.79 -5.82
N LYS A 71 0.45 -15.73 -6.03
CA LYS A 71 1.79 -15.41 -6.53
C LYS A 71 1.78 -14.79 -7.93
N GLN A 72 0.88 -15.26 -8.79
CA GLN A 72 0.75 -14.67 -10.13
C GLN A 72 0.23 -13.24 -10.05
N LYS A 73 -0.77 -12.97 -9.20
CA LYS A 73 -1.31 -11.62 -8.96
C LYS A 73 -0.25 -10.68 -8.34
N GLU A 74 0.52 -11.16 -7.35
CA GLU A 74 1.62 -10.39 -6.76
C GLU A 74 2.70 -10.05 -7.80
N ALA A 75 3.12 -11.02 -8.61
CA ALA A 75 4.10 -10.79 -9.67
C ALA A 75 3.60 -9.81 -10.74
N GLU A 76 2.32 -9.84 -11.06
CA GLU A 76 1.70 -8.89 -12.00
C GLU A 76 1.68 -7.47 -11.44
N ILE A 77 1.36 -7.32 -10.14
CA ILE A 77 1.42 -6.03 -9.43
C ILE A 77 2.85 -5.50 -9.38
N ASP A 78 3.85 -6.34 -9.06
CA ASP A 78 5.26 -5.94 -8.99
C ASP A 78 5.78 -5.48 -10.35
N ASN A 79 5.43 -6.20 -11.43
CA ASN A 79 5.76 -5.80 -12.79
C ASN A 79 5.13 -4.45 -13.12
N PHE A 80 3.85 -4.26 -12.79
CA PHE A 80 3.16 -3.00 -13.05
C PHE A 80 3.75 -1.84 -12.23
N LEU A 81 4.11 -2.07 -10.96
CA LEU A 81 4.82 -1.08 -10.14
C LEU A 81 6.16 -0.69 -10.76
N THR A 82 6.87 -1.64 -11.36
CA THR A 82 8.11 -1.36 -12.09
C THR A 82 7.84 -0.48 -13.30
N ASP A 83 6.86 -0.84 -14.13
CA ASP A 83 6.50 -0.10 -15.35
C ASP A 83 6.13 1.36 -15.06
N ILE A 84 5.28 1.60 -14.05
CA ILE A 84 4.86 2.97 -13.69
C ILE A 84 6.00 3.81 -13.09
N THR A 85 7.06 3.19 -12.60
CA THR A 85 8.23 3.92 -12.06
C THR A 85 9.33 4.17 -13.10
N GLU A 86 9.16 3.73 -14.34
CA GLU A 86 10.08 4.05 -15.43
C GLU A 86 9.98 5.53 -15.85
N GLU A 87 11.12 6.13 -16.19
CA GLU A 87 11.19 7.57 -16.52
C GLU A 87 10.36 7.96 -17.75
N ASP A 88 10.11 7.03 -18.65
CA ASP A 88 9.36 7.25 -19.89
C ASP A 88 7.85 6.98 -19.74
N TYR A 89 7.39 6.58 -18.56
CA TYR A 89 5.96 6.41 -18.29
C TYR A 89 5.18 7.70 -18.58
N GLY A 90 4.03 7.55 -19.25
CA GLY A 90 3.27 8.68 -19.80
C GLY A 90 2.98 9.79 -18.78
N LEU A 91 2.52 9.40 -17.59
CA LEU A 91 2.15 10.33 -16.52
C LEU A 91 3.37 11.07 -15.94
N LEU A 92 4.53 10.43 -15.86
CA LEU A 92 5.77 11.08 -15.46
C LEU A 92 6.28 12.08 -16.49
N ARG A 93 6.10 11.78 -17.77
CA ARG A 93 6.41 12.73 -18.85
C ARG A 93 5.50 13.95 -18.79
N GLU A 94 4.21 13.77 -18.43
CA GLU A 94 3.29 14.89 -18.20
C GLU A 94 3.76 15.75 -17.04
N LEU A 95 4.10 15.16 -15.89
CA LEU A 95 4.63 15.87 -14.74
C LEU A 95 5.91 16.63 -15.06
N LYS A 96 6.83 16.02 -15.80
CA LYS A 96 8.08 16.65 -16.26
C LYS A 96 7.85 17.84 -17.18
N LYS A 97 6.84 17.77 -18.06
CA LYS A 97 6.44 18.88 -18.94
C LYS A 97 5.76 19.99 -18.16
N PHE A 98 4.92 19.65 -17.19
CA PHE A 98 4.23 20.61 -16.34
C PHE A 98 5.21 21.40 -15.47
N SER A 99 6.07 20.71 -14.73
CA SER A 99 7.07 21.32 -13.85
C SER A 99 8.28 20.41 -13.63
N ARG A 100 9.44 20.89 -14.07
CA ARG A 100 10.72 20.19 -13.80
C ARG A 100 11.07 20.17 -12.31
N GLN A 101 10.56 21.13 -11.54
CA GLN A 101 10.77 21.17 -10.09
C GLN A 101 9.94 20.06 -9.41
N GLU A 102 8.66 19.95 -9.71
CA GLU A 102 7.79 18.90 -9.16
C GLU A 102 8.26 17.50 -9.58
N TYR A 103 8.70 17.35 -10.81
CA TYR A 103 9.28 16.08 -11.29
C TYR A 103 10.54 15.69 -10.49
N ARG A 104 11.47 16.62 -10.25
CA ARG A 104 12.67 16.35 -9.45
C ARG A 104 12.32 16.04 -7.99
N HIS A 105 11.36 16.78 -7.43
CA HIS A 105 10.83 16.52 -6.10
C HIS A 105 10.27 15.10 -6.01
N ALA A 106 9.42 14.70 -6.94
CA ALA A 106 8.83 13.35 -7.01
C ALA A 106 9.90 12.24 -7.09
N LEU A 107 10.95 12.42 -7.92
CA LEU A 107 12.06 11.46 -8.00
C LEU A 107 12.82 11.33 -6.67
N ARG A 108 13.04 12.44 -5.97
CA ARG A 108 13.72 12.43 -4.65
C ARG A 108 12.86 11.73 -3.61
N VAL A 109 11.57 12.07 -3.54
CA VAL A 109 10.62 11.40 -2.63
C VAL A 109 10.60 9.91 -2.89
N SER A 110 10.43 9.50 -4.14
CA SER A 110 10.42 8.11 -4.57
C SER A 110 11.65 7.33 -4.11
N GLY A 111 12.85 7.82 -4.44
CA GLY A 111 14.08 7.11 -4.12
C GLY A 111 14.39 7.03 -2.62
N ILE A 112 14.05 8.07 -1.85
CA ILE A 112 14.27 8.07 -0.40
C ILE A 112 13.21 7.24 0.32
N ALA A 113 11.93 7.29 -0.12
CA ALA A 113 10.87 6.48 0.45
C ALA A 113 11.11 4.97 0.22
N GLU A 114 11.59 4.58 -0.98
CA GLU A 114 12.01 3.21 -1.29
C GLU A 114 13.05 2.69 -0.29
N LYS A 115 14.09 3.48 -0.03
CA LYS A 115 15.16 3.13 0.92
C LYS A 115 14.65 3.08 2.37
N CYS A 116 13.82 4.03 2.79
CA CYS A 116 13.20 4.03 4.11
C CYS A 116 12.36 2.77 4.32
N ALA A 117 11.54 2.39 3.34
CA ALA A 117 10.72 1.19 3.39
C ALA A 117 11.58 -0.07 3.52
N TYR A 118 12.64 -0.19 2.73
CA TYR A 118 13.58 -1.31 2.82
C TYR A 118 14.18 -1.47 4.23
N ILE A 119 14.60 -0.35 4.86
CA ILE A 119 15.22 -0.34 6.20
C ILE A 119 14.27 -0.85 7.29
N VAL A 120 12.98 -0.60 7.15
CA VAL A 120 11.98 -0.99 8.16
C VAL A 120 11.22 -2.26 7.80
N GLY A 121 11.46 -2.83 6.61
CA GLY A 121 10.79 -4.04 6.13
C GLY A 121 9.37 -3.81 5.64
N ALA A 122 9.07 -2.60 5.15
CA ALA A 122 7.83 -2.24 4.46
C ALA A 122 7.94 -2.51 2.94
N ASP A 123 6.85 -2.34 2.21
CA ASP A 123 6.81 -2.56 0.76
C ASP A 123 7.53 -1.43 0.01
N ALA A 124 8.79 -1.69 -0.38
CA ALA A 124 9.65 -0.69 -1.01
C ALA A 124 9.16 -0.29 -2.42
N ALA A 125 8.57 -1.23 -3.19
CA ALA A 125 8.06 -0.95 -4.52
C ALA A 125 6.81 -0.05 -4.46
N VAL A 126 5.93 -0.30 -3.51
CA VAL A 126 4.76 0.55 -3.24
C VAL A 126 5.20 1.94 -2.78
N CYS A 127 6.16 2.04 -1.85
CA CYS A 127 6.67 3.34 -1.38
C CYS A 127 7.34 4.14 -2.50
N LYS A 128 8.07 3.47 -3.38
CA LYS A 128 8.69 4.08 -4.58
C LYS A 128 7.64 4.68 -5.49
N ALA A 129 6.66 3.87 -5.90
CA ALA A 129 5.59 4.31 -6.78
C ALA A 129 4.74 5.41 -6.14
N ALA A 130 4.29 5.22 -4.91
CA ALA A 130 3.50 6.22 -4.19
C ALA A 130 4.26 7.54 -4.02
N GLY A 131 5.54 7.49 -3.65
CA GLY A 131 6.38 8.68 -3.53
C GLY A 131 6.53 9.44 -4.84
N LEU A 132 6.60 8.72 -5.97
CA LEU A 132 6.71 9.32 -7.29
C LEU A 132 5.44 10.07 -7.71
N TYR A 133 4.28 9.58 -7.28
CA TYR A 133 2.97 10.12 -7.67
C TYR A 133 2.24 10.84 -6.54
N TYR A 134 2.87 11.01 -5.36
CA TYR A 134 2.21 11.54 -4.17
C TYR A 134 1.53 12.89 -4.38
N ARG A 135 2.04 13.71 -5.29
CA ARG A 135 1.55 15.05 -5.63
C ARG A 135 0.99 15.17 -7.04
N ILE A 136 0.65 14.04 -7.69
CA ILE A 136 0.29 14.02 -9.11
C ILE A 136 -0.97 14.85 -9.43
N GLY A 137 -1.87 15.02 -8.47
CA GLY A 137 -3.06 15.85 -8.64
C GLY A 137 -2.78 17.32 -8.95
N ILE A 138 -1.54 17.78 -8.73
CA ILE A 138 -1.12 19.14 -9.10
C ILE A 138 -1.30 19.43 -10.60
N LEU A 139 -1.33 18.40 -11.42
CA LEU A 139 -1.54 18.54 -12.86
C LEU A 139 -2.93 19.09 -13.20
N ASP A 140 -3.92 18.85 -12.36
CA ASP A 140 -5.31 19.29 -12.56
C ASP A 140 -5.71 20.44 -11.62
N GLY A 141 -4.84 20.76 -10.65
CA GLY A 141 -5.11 21.80 -9.64
C GLY A 141 -5.99 21.28 -8.49
N ASP A 142 -6.70 22.19 -7.84
CA ASP A 142 -7.56 21.85 -6.71
C ASP A 142 -8.91 21.25 -7.18
N PRO A 143 -9.44 20.25 -6.46
CA PRO A 143 -8.91 19.60 -5.27
C PRO A 143 -7.80 18.57 -5.62
N MET A 144 -6.61 18.79 -5.09
CA MET A 144 -5.41 18.04 -5.50
C MET A 144 -5.46 16.56 -5.12
N VAL A 145 -6.04 16.22 -3.97
CA VAL A 145 -6.10 14.82 -3.49
C VAL A 145 -7.01 14.00 -4.39
N GLU A 146 -8.23 14.44 -4.61
CA GLU A 146 -9.23 13.76 -5.44
C GLU A 146 -8.75 13.64 -6.88
N ASN A 147 -8.14 14.69 -7.42
CA ASN A 147 -7.58 14.69 -8.76
C ASN A 147 -6.42 13.69 -8.89
N GLY A 148 -5.56 13.60 -7.87
CA GLY A 148 -4.48 12.62 -7.81
C GLY A 148 -4.99 11.19 -7.77
N VAL A 149 -5.99 10.92 -6.93
CA VAL A 149 -6.66 9.62 -6.83
C VAL A 149 -7.34 9.26 -8.16
N ALA A 150 -8.08 10.19 -8.75
CA ALA A 150 -8.76 9.96 -10.03
C ALA A 150 -7.76 9.63 -11.16
N ARG A 151 -6.61 10.32 -11.22
CA ARG A 151 -5.54 9.99 -12.17
C ARG A 151 -4.98 8.60 -11.95
N ALA A 152 -4.67 8.23 -10.71
CA ALA A 152 -4.16 6.91 -10.38
C ALA A 152 -5.15 5.81 -10.79
N GLN A 153 -6.44 6.00 -10.51
CA GLN A 153 -7.50 5.07 -10.92
C GLN A 153 -7.63 4.96 -12.44
N ASN A 154 -7.59 6.08 -13.17
CA ASN A 154 -7.65 6.09 -14.63
C ASN A 154 -6.45 5.37 -15.28
N HIS A 155 -5.30 5.35 -14.60
CA HIS A 155 -4.11 4.62 -15.00
C HIS A 155 -4.02 3.22 -14.41
N CYS A 156 -5.10 2.72 -13.77
CA CYS A 156 -5.18 1.40 -13.15
C CYS A 156 -4.09 1.12 -12.10
N PHE A 157 -3.68 2.12 -11.35
CA PHE A 157 -2.68 1.95 -10.30
C PHE A 157 -3.16 0.95 -9.25
N PRO A 158 -2.24 0.17 -8.65
CA PRO A 158 -2.57 -0.74 -7.55
C PRO A 158 -3.28 -0.02 -6.41
N GLU A 159 -4.25 -0.69 -5.78
CA GLU A 159 -5.08 -0.13 -4.71
C GLU A 159 -4.24 0.46 -3.58
N LYS A 160 -3.17 -0.22 -3.15
CA LYS A 160 -2.24 0.26 -2.13
C LYS A 160 -1.63 1.64 -2.48
N VAL A 161 -1.25 1.86 -3.73
CA VAL A 161 -0.71 3.14 -4.17
C VAL A 161 -1.80 4.21 -4.15
N THR A 162 -2.97 3.89 -4.71
CA THR A 162 -4.11 4.83 -4.75
C THR A 162 -4.58 5.22 -3.34
N GLU A 163 -4.56 4.28 -2.40
CA GLU A 163 -4.89 4.53 -1.00
C GLU A 163 -3.91 5.53 -0.36
N ILE A 164 -2.59 5.33 -0.55
CA ILE A 164 -1.57 6.26 -0.06
C ILE A 164 -1.77 7.68 -0.63
N LEU A 165 -2.15 7.80 -1.92
CA LEU A 165 -2.45 9.10 -2.51
C LEU A 165 -3.67 9.77 -1.88
N SER A 166 -4.68 8.99 -1.49
CA SER A 166 -5.89 9.50 -0.80
C SER A 166 -5.61 10.01 0.61
N GLU A 167 -4.53 9.58 1.23
CA GLU A 167 -4.08 9.94 2.58
C GLU A 167 -3.10 11.12 2.60
N TYR A 168 -3.03 11.87 1.51
CA TYR A 168 -2.09 13.00 1.36
C TYR A 168 -2.17 13.99 2.52
N TYR A 169 -1.11 14.06 3.32
CA TYR A 169 -0.96 14.90 4.52
C TYR A 169 -2.10 14.79 5.55
N GLY A 170 -2.88 13.73 5.53
CA GLY A 170 -4.01 13.58 6.44
C GLY A 170 -5.14 14.59 6.21
N ILE A 171 -5.21 15.20 5.01
CA ILE A 171 -6.22 16.22 4.68
C ILE A 171 -7.63 15.59 4.70
N GLU A 172 -7.80 14.46 4.05
CA GLU A 172 -9.07 13.72 4.02
C GLU A 172 -9.04 12.50 4.92
N LYS A 173 -7.91 11.76 4.88
CA LYS A 173 -7.70 10.53 5.64
C LYS A 173 -6.30 10.52 6.24
N MET A 174 -6.20 10.12 7.50
CA MET A 174 -4.91 9.91 8.15
C MET A 174 -4.17 8.70 7.54
N PRO A 175 -2.82 8.70 7.53
CA PRO A 175 -2.04 7.55 7.12
C PRO A 175 -2.44 6.27 7.86
N SER A 176 -2.89 5.27 7.13
CA SER A 176 -3.39 3.99 7.67
C SER A 176 -2.36 2.87 7.61
N THR A 177 -1.28 3.05 6.82
CA THR A 177 -0.24 2.05 6.60
C THR A 177 1.16 2.61 6.88
N ILE A 178 2.12 1.71 7.12
CA ILE A 178 3.52 2.08 7.32
C ILE A 178 4.05 2.78 6.07
N GLU A 179 3.68 2.30 4.89
CA GLU A 179 4.06 2.85 3.60
C GLU A 179 3.56 4.28 3.43
N SER A 180 2.30 4.55 3.78
CA SER A 180 1.73 5.89 3.73
C SER A 180 2.46 6.85 4.66
N ALA A 181 2.74 6.43 5.90
CA ALA A 181 3.51 7.24 6.84
C ALA A 181 4.92 7.54 6.33
N ILE A 182 5.61 6.56 5.72
CA ILE A 182 6.94 6.75 5.13
C ILE A 182 6.91 7.79 4.02
N VAL A 183 6.00 7.67 3.07
CA VAL A 183 5.89 8.59 1.93
C VAL A 183 5.61 10.01 2.41
N GLN A 184 4.70 10.17 3.36
CA GLN A 184 4.38 11.47 3.96
C GLN A 184 5.57 12.09 4.71
N ILE A 185 6.29 11.29 5.51
CA ILE A 185 7.50 11.74 6.21
C ILE A 185 8.52 12.28 5.22
N VAL A 186 8.79 11.52 4.16
CA VAL A 186 9.82 11.85 3.17
C VAL A 186 9.42 13.07 2.34
N ASP A 187 8.18 13.12 1.84
CA ASP A 187 7.69 14.27 1.07
C ASP A 187 7.73 15.56 1.90
N GLY A 188 7.21 15.53 3.12
CA GLY A 188 7.20 16.67 4.01
C GLY A 188 8.60 17.14 4.40
N MET A 189 9.53 16.20 4.59
CA MET A 189 10.92 16.50 4.87
C MET A 189 11.58 17.20 3.68
N ILE A 190 11.47 16.64 2.48
CA ILE A 190 12.05 17.21 1.27
C ILE A 190 11.46 18.59 1.00
N LYS A 191 10.14 18.74 1.10
CA LYS A 191 9.45 20.03 0.92
C LYS A 191 9.98 21.10 1.87
N LYS A 192 10.21 20.76 3.14
CA LYS A 192 10.75 21.70 4.13
C LYS A 192 12.20 22.07 3.83
N LEU A 193 13.02 21.09 3.43
CA LEU A 193 14.42 21.36 3.04
C LEU A 193 14.48 22.23 1.79
N GLU A 194 13.69 21.95 0.76
CA GLU A 194 13.62 22.79 -0.46
C GLU A 194 13.18 24.24 -0.17
N ALA A 195 12.24 24.42 0.76
CA ALA A 195 11.83 25.76 1.19
C ALA A 195 12.98 26.52 1.89
N LEU A 196 13.72 25.83 2.76
CA LEU A 196 14.88 26.41 3.45
C LEU A 196 16.03 26.73 2.51
N GLU A 197 16.32 25.88 1.54
CA GLU A 197 17.36 26.13 0.52
C GLU A 197 17.06 27.41 -0.29
N LYS A 198 15.79 27.62 -0.66
CA LYS A 198 15.37 28.86 -1.33
C LYS A 198 15.59 30.08 -0.46
N THR A 199 15.38 29.98 0.85
CA THR A 199 15.49 31.07 1.81
C THR A 199 16.94 31.28 2.26
N SER A 200 17.73 30.21 2.41
CA SER A 200 19.14 30.29 2.90
C SER A 200 20.09 30.87 1.92
N LYS A 201 19.79 30.89 0.62
CA LYS A 201 20.51 31.72 -0.36
C LYS A 201 20.50 33.21 0.01
N ILE A 202 19.64 33.59 0.98
CA ILE A 202 19.44 34.97 1.45
C ILE A 202 20.01 35.19 2.87
N ALA A 203 20.06 34.19 3.78
CA ALA A 203 20.17 34.40 5.22
C ALA A 203 21.22 33.56 6.01
N GLY A 204 22.12 32.80 5.36
CA GLY A 204 23.17 32.06 6.10
C GLY A 204 22.75 30.63 6.51
N GLY A 205 23.74 29.84 6.90
CA GLY A 205 23.62 28.38 7.05
C GLY A 205 22.60 27.87 8.06
N TRP A 206 21.87 26.84 7.68
CA TRP A 206 20.99 26.07 8.53
C TRP A 206 21.59 24.67 8.77
N ASN A 207 21.20 24.05 9.91
CA ASN A 207 21.65 22.71 10.25
C ASN A 207 20.61 21.69 9.79
N LYS A 208 20.98 20.83 8.81
CA LYS A 208 20.15 19.77 8.25
C LYS A 208 19.56 18.86 9.33
N GLU A 209 20.40 18.39 10.25
CA GLU A 209 20.02 17.48 11.31
C GLU A 209 18.93 18.10 12.20
N MET A 210 19.11 19.36 12.61
CA MET A 210 18.12 20.08 13.40
C MET A 210 16.77 20.18 12.68
N VAL A 211 16.78 20.47 11.38
CA VAL A 211 15.56 20.57 10.58
C VAL A 211 14.85 19.23 10.51
N ILE A 212 15.59 18.13 10.32
CA ILE A 212 15.03 16.78 10.31
C ILE A 212 14.36 16.46 11.65
N TYR A 213 15.05 16.68 12.76
CA TYR A 213 14.49 16.45 14.10
C TYR A 213 13.24 17.30 14.35
N GLN A 214 13.25 18.58 14.03
CA GLN A 214 12.10 19.46 14.23
C GLN A 214 10.90 19.02 13.39
N THR A 215 11.10 18.70 12.11
CA THR A 215 10.03 18.28 11.21
C THR A 215 9.39 16.98 11.64
N LEU A 216 10.19 15.99 12.02
CA LEU A 216 9.69 14.71 12.50
C LEU A 216 8.93 14.86 13.83
N ASN A 217 9.41 15.73 14.73
CA ASN A 217 8.72 16.01 15.98
C ASN A 217 7.39 16.75 15.74
N GLU A 218 7.32 17.69 14.81
CA GLU A 218 6.09 18.37 14.43
C GLU A 218 5.03 17.37 13.91
N PHE A 219 5.41 16.47 13.02
CA PHE A 219 4.50 15.45 12.47
C PHE A 219 4.03 14.46 13.54
N SER A 220 4.93 14.01 14.41
CA SER A 220 4.61 13.12 15.52
C SER A 220 3.67 13.80 16.53
N ALA A 221 3.89 15.09 16.84
CA ALA A 221 3.03 15.85 17.73
C ALA A 221 1.61 16.07 17.19
N GLN A 222 1.43 16.04 15.88
CA GLN A 222 0.13 16.13 15.22
C GLN A 222 -0.63 14.79 15.19
N GLY A 223 -0.02 13.70 15.67
CA GLY A 223 -0.64 12.37 15.66
C GLY A 223 -0.77 11.74 14.28
N LEU A 224 -0.04 12.25 13.27
CA LEU A 224 -0.17 11.81 11.87
C LEU A 224 0.15 10.33 11.65
N TYR A 225 0.87 9.70 12.57
CA TYR A 225 1.31 8.30 12.43
C TYR A 225 0.59 7.32 13.33
N ASP A 226 -0.32 7.79 14.19
CA ASP A 226 -0.93 6.99 15.26
C ASP A 226 -1.70 5.77 14.72
N GLN A 227 -2.28 5.89 13.52
CA GLN A 227 -3.06 4.83 12.90
C GLN A 227 -2.27 4.01 11.86
N SER A 228 -1.04 4.41 11.53
CA SER A 228 -0.26 3.82 10.44
C SER A 228 0.40 2.48 10.77
N GLY A 229 0.44 2.09 12.04
CA GLY A 229 1.20 0.93 12.48
C GLY A 229 2.73 1.16 12.52
N LEU A 230 3.20 2.39 12.26
CA LEU A 230 4.61 2.76 12.34
C LEU A 230 5.09 2.70 13.80
N SER A 231 5.89 1.68 14.15
CA SER A 231 6.43 1.56 15.49
C SER A 231 7.51 2.61 15.78
N MET A 232 7.72 2.94 17.06
CA MET A 232 8.79 3.86 17.47
C MET A 232 10.17 3.40 16.97
N ASN A 233 10.44 2.10 16.96
CA ASN A 233 11.71 1.57 16.45
C ASN A 233 11.88 1.83 14.95
N MET A 234 10.83 1.61 14.15
CA MET A 234 10.84 1.93 12.72
C MET A 234 11.05 3.43 12.50
N PHE A 235 10.32 4.26 13.23
CA PHE A 235 10.47 5.71 13.18
C PHE A 235 11.91 6.17 13.49
N LEU A 236 12.55 5.62 14.50
CA LEU A 236 13.92 5.93 14.85
C LEU A 236 14.92 5.52 13.76
N LYS A 237 14.73 4.36 13.13
CA LYS A 237 15.55 3.90 12.01
C LYS A 237 15.42 4.82 10.80
N ILE A 238 14.19 5.22 10.43
CA ILE A 238 13.93 6.17 9.35
C ILE A 238 14.62 7.50 9.65
N ARG A 239 14.47 8.04 10.85
CA ARG A 239 15.11 9.27 11.28
C ARG A 239 16.64 9.22 11.15
N GLU A 240 17.25 8.14 11.68
CA GLU A 240 18.71 7.94 11.59
C GLU A 240 19.19 7.87 10.14
N TYR A 241 18.44 7.20 9.28
CA TYR A 241 18.74 7.15 7.86
C TYR A 241 18.63 8.53 7.22
N LEU A 242 17.55 9.27 7.43
CA LEU A 242 17.34 10.61 6.87
C LEU A 242 18.44 11.62 7.27
N VAL A 243 18.94 11.52 8.51
CA VAL A 243 20.07 12.37 8.96
C VAL A 243 21.33 12.10 8.15
N LYS A 244 21.59 10.83 7.81
CA LYS A 244 22.79 10.40 7.07
C LYS A 244 22.66 10.52 5.55
N GLU A 245 21.44 10.62 5.03
CA GLU A 245 21.18 10.59 3.58
C GLU A 245 21.59 11.91 2.91
N GLU A 246 22.63 11.84 2.07
CA GLU A 246 23.16 13.01 1.35
C GLU A 246 22.21 13.48 0.24
N ALA A 247 21.38 12.60 -0.32
CA ALA A 247 20.39 12.94 -1.35
C ALA A 247 19.28 13.89 -0.87
N LEU A 248 19.18 14.13 0.44
CA LEU A 248 18.35 15.19 1.01
C LEU A 248 18.96 16.58 0.81
N LEU A 249 20.25 16.66 0.51
CA LEU A 249 20.95 17.91 0.16
C LEU A 249 20.95 18.05 -1.37
N LEU A 250 20.65 19.22 -1.86
CA LEU A 250 20.79 19.59 -3.28
C LEU A 250 22.13 20.26 -3.52
#